data_cd5379dd286a234ffdc9d18ea72579c0
#
_entry.id   cd5379dd286a234ffdc9d18ea72579c0
#
_cell.length_a   1.000
_cell.length_b   1.000
_cell.length_c   1.000
_cell.angle_alpha   90.00
_cell.angle_beta   90.00
_cell.angle_gamma   90.00
#
_symmetry.space_group_name_H-M   'P 1'
#
loop_
_entity.id
_entity.type
_entity.pdbx_description
1 polymer ?
#
loop_
_entity_poly.entity_id
_entity_poly.type
_entity_poly.pdbx_seq_one_letter_code
_entity_poly.pdbx_strand_id
1 'polypeptide(L)'
;MPAASAVLLRDRPGGPEVLLLRRTRRASFGPGAWVFPGGRVDPGDLVGGPADDPTASDPTASDPVAAQLATGQLAAGHLAAELAAARRAAARETSEEAGLTIDGAALTPLARWCPPVTAPRRFLTWMLLGRAPDQDVVVDGGEITDHRWVRPAQALHGRDQGELELMPPTWVTLWALAAHADVADALATAAAAPPELFKTQFSQVPGGLLARWHGDEEYESTPAAPPGARHRLWMLDSGWRYERTG
;
A
#
# COMPACT_ATOMS: atom_id res chain seq x y z
N MET A 1 -2.51 -3.60 -12.95
CA MET A 1 -3.86 -3.92 -12.41
C MET A 1 -4.10 -3.01 -11.21
N PRO A 2 -5.20 -2.25 -11.15
CA PRO A 2 -5.54 -1.43 -9.99
C PRO A 2 -5.87 -2.31 -8.78
N ALA A 3 -5.48 -1.84 -7.60
CA ALA A 3 -5.69 -2.50 -6.32
C ALA A 3 -5.81 -1.48 -5.19
N ALA A 4 -6.34 -1.89 -4.04
CA ALA A 4 -6.44 -1.05 -2.86
C ALA A 4 -6.23 -1.87 -1.58
N SER A 5 -5.68 -1.22 -0.56
CA SER A 5 -5.56 -1.78 0.79
C SER A 5 -6.03 -0.77 1.83
N ALA A 6 -6.79 -1.24 2.81
CA ALA A 6 -7.26 -0.46 3.95
C ALA A 6 -6.29 -0.59 5.12
N VAL A 7 -5.65 0.51 5.48
CA VAL A 7 -4.77 0.62 6.65
C VAL A 7 -5.64 1.04 7.84
N LEU A 8 -6.15 0.07 8.58
CA LEU A 8 -7.10 0.31 9.67
C LEU A 8 -6.40 0.46 11.01
N LEU A 9 -6.63 1.59 11.68
CA LEU A 9 -6.07 1.91 12.97
C LEU A 9 -7.14 1.96 14.06
N ARG A 10 -6.76 1.55 15.27
CA ARG A 10 -7.54 1.74 16.50
C ARG A 10 -6.68 2.32 17.62
N ASP A 11 -7.26 3.16 18.48
CA ASP A 11 -6.56 3.68 19.64
C ASP A 11 -6.50 2.64 20.78
N ARG A 12 -5.33 2.53 21.41
CA ARG A 12 -5.10 1.72 22.62
C ARG A 12 -4.16 2.45 23.59
N PRO A 13 -4.19 2.11 24.88
CA PRO A 13 -3.19 2.61 25.81
C PRO A 13 -1.78 2.30 25.31
N GLY A 14 -0.95 3.34 25.14
CA GLY A 14 0.42 3.23 24.61
C GLY A 14 0.57 3.37 23.10
N GLY A 15 -0.45 3.86 22.40
CA GLY A 15 -0.40 4.25 20.98
C GLY A 15 -1.33 3.44 20.08
N PRO A 16 -1.43 3.86 18.81
CA PRO A 16 -2.32 3.22 17.85
C PRO A 16 -1.87 1.81 17.50
N GLU A 17 -2.83 0.92 17.30
CA GLU A 17 -2.62 -0.40 16.71
C GLU A 17 -3.18 -0.43 15.28
N VAL A 18 -2.53 -1.20 14.41
CA VAL A 18 -2.93 -1.44 13.03
C VAL A 18 -3.36 -2.88 12.84
N LEU A 19 -4.38 -3.10 12.01
CA LEU A 19 -4.80 -4.44 11.61
C LEU A 19 -3.86 -4.98 10.54
N LEU A 20 -3.29 -6.16 10.79
CA LEU A 20 -2.59 -6.97 9.80
C LEU A 20 -3.31 -8.32 9.65
N LEU A 21 -3.41 -8.79 8.43
CA LEU A 21 -3.96 -10.09 8.04
C LEU A 21 -2.84 -10.98 7.50
N ARG A 22 -2.85 -12.25 7.85
CA ARG A 22 -1.86 -13.21 7.37
C ARG A 22 -2.39 -13.95 6.15
N ARG A 23 -1.72 -13.79 5.02
CA ARG A 23 -2.05 -14.52 3.80
C ARG A 23 -1.75 -16.01 3.93
N THR A 24 -2.59 -16.83 3.29
CA THR A 24 -2.31 -18.27 3.19
C THR A 24 -0.95 -18.51 2.52
N ARG A 25 -0.25 -19.56 2.94
CA ARG A 25 1.03 -19.96 2.29
C ARG A 25 0.85 -20.44 0.84
N ARG A 26 -0.40 -20.67 0.40
CA ARG A 26 -0.74 -21.03 -0.98
C ARG A 26 -1.02 -19.82 -1.87
N ALA A 27 -1.00 -18.61 -1.32
CA ALA A 27 -1.24 -17.40 -2.08
C ALA A 27 -0.22 -17.23 -3.21
N SER A 28 -0.67 -16.82 -4.37
CA SER A 28 0.18 -16.62 -5.56
C SER A 28 1.07 -15.37 -5.47
N PHE A 29 0.80 -14.49 -4.49
CA PHE A 29 1.59 -13.29 -4.20
C PHE A 29 1.71 -13.12 -2.69
N GLY A 30 2.92 -12.92 -2.17
CA GLY A 30 3.20 -12.77 -0.75
C GLY A 30 2.72 -13.94 0.11
N PRO A 31 3.06 -15.22 -0.21
CA PRO A 31 2.59 -16.36 0.56
C PRO A 31 3.09 -16.28 2.01
N GLY A 32 2.16 -16.33 2.98
CA GLY A 32 2.47 -16.24 4.41
C GLY A 32 2.77 -14.84 4.94
N ALA A 33 2.84 -13.83 4.08
CA ALA A 33 3.10 -12.44 4.48
C ALA A 33 1.92 -11.85 5.27
N TRP A 34 2.26 -10.93 6.15
CA TRP A 34 1.32 -10.07 6.84
C TRP A 34 1.10 -8.80 6.04
N VAL A 35 -0.14 -8.51 5.72
CA VAL A 35 -0.57 -7.43 4.83
C VAL A 35 -1.73 -6.66 5.48
N PHE A 36 -2.05 -5.49 4.94
CA PHE A 36 -3.31 -4.82 5.24
C PHE A 36 -4.46 -5.50 4.47
N PRO A 37 -5.71 -5.48 4.98
CA PRO A 37 -6.88 -5.91 4.21
C PRO A 37 -6.89 -5.26 2.83
N GLY A 38 -7.13 -6.03 1.77
CA GLY A 38 -7.18 -5.45 0.44
C GLY A 38 -6.90 -6.39 -0.71
N GLY A 39 -7.32 -5.98 -1.90
CA GLY A 39 -7.20 -6.74 -3.11
C GLY A 39 -7.33 -5.90 -4.36
N ARG A 40 -7.76 -6.54 -5.46
CA ARG A 40 -7.93 -5.88 -6.76
C ARG A 40 -9.18 -5.00 -6.77
N VAL A 41 -9.11 -3.96 -7.58
CA VAL A 41 -10.33 -3.24 -7.98
C VAL A 41 -11.04 -4.09 -9.03
N ASP A 42 -12.24 -4.54 -8.73
CA ASP A 42 -13.07 -5.35 -9.62
C ASP A 42 -14.00 -4.47 -10.46
N PRO A 43 -14.57 -5.00 -11.57
CA PRO A 43 -15.50 -4.22 -12.41
C PRO A 43 -16.67 -3.63 -11.63
N GLY A 44 -17.18 -4.31 -10.59
CA GLY A 44 -18.23 -3.80 -9.70
C GLY A 44 -17.83 -2.57 -8.88
N ASP A 45 -16.53 -2.37 -8.66
CA ASP A 45 -16.00 -1.21 -7.95
C ASP A 45 -15.91 0.04 -8.85
N LEU A 46 -16.09 -0.09 -10.18
CA LEU A 46 -15.98 1.00 -11.17
C LEU A 46 -17.29 1.78 -11.38
N VAL A 47 -18.31 1.59 -10.56
CA VAL A 47 -19.62 2.23 -10.71
C VAL A 47 -19.49 3.76 -10.79
N GLY A 48 -19.99 4.36 -11.91
CA GLY A 48 -19.98 5.83 -12.13
C GLY A 48 -18.79 6.35 -12.96
N GLY A 49 -17.91 5.49 -13.48
CA GLY A 49 -16.97 5.84 -14.55
C GLY A 49 -17.62 5.73 -15.94
N PRO A 50 -17.02 6.27 -17.01
CA PRO A 50 -17.53 6.07 -18.37
C PRO A 50 -17.50 4.58 -18.72
N ALA A 51 -18.65 3.93 -18.53
CA ALA A 51 -18.82 2.49 -18.69
C ALA A 51 -19.03 2.06 -20.15
N ASP A 52 -18.74 2.90 -21.14
CA ASP A 52 -18.98 2.61 -22.56
C ASP A 52 -17.82 3.04 -23.45
N ASP A 53 -16.64 2.44 -23.27
CA ASP A 53 -15.66 2.37 -24.32
C ASP A 53 -15.40 0.89 -24.67
N PRO A 54 -16.06 0.36 -25.73
CA PRO A 54 -15.88 -1.02 -26.18
C PRO A 54 -14.49 -1.29 -26.79
N THR A 55 -13.58 -0.31 -26.82
CA THR A 55 -12.23 -0.44 -27.40
C THR A 55 -11.16 -0.83 -26.38
N ALA A 56 -11.50 -1.02 -25.11
CA ALA A 56 -10.55 -1.38 -24.03
C ALA A 56 -10.15 -2.87 -24.01
N SER A 57 -10.38 -3.63 -25.08
CA SER A 57 -10.20 -5.09 -25.12
C SER A 57 -9.07 -5.56 -26.05
N ASP A 58 -7.97 -4.82 -26.21
CA ASP A 58 -6.79 -5.33 -26.92
C ASP A 58 -5.64 -5.57 -25.90
N PRO A 59 -5.32 -6.83 -25.55
CA PRO A 59 -4.24 -7.16 -24.62
C PRO A 59 -2.83 -6.92 -25.20
N THR A 60 -2.72 -6.45 -26.44
CA THR A 60 -1.44 -6.11 -27.10
C THR A 60 -1.14 -4.62 -27.10
N ALA A 61 -2.06 -3.77 -26.69
CA ALA A 61 -1.81 -2.34 -26.49
C ALA A 61 -0.90 -2.10 -25.29
N SER A 62 0.13 -1.31 -25.48
CA SER A 62 1.11 -0.82 -24.50
C SER A 62 0.50 -0.63 -23.12
N ASP A 63 1.09 -1.28 -22.11
CA ASP A 63 0.63 -1.29 -20.69
C ASP A 63 0.08 0.10 -20.30
N PRO A 64 -1.26 0.27 -20.13
CA PRO A 64 -1.87 1.58 -19.88
C PRO A 64 -1.35 2.21 -18.58
N VAL A 65 -0.87 1.39 -17.64
CA VAL A 65 -0.22 1.85 -16.40
C VAL A 65 1.11 2.51 -16.70
N ALA A 66 1.90 1.98 -17.65
CA ALA A 66 3.17 2.57 -18.05
C ALA A 66 2.95 3.92 -18.79
N ALA A 67 1.94 4.01 -19.65
CA ALA A 67 1.59 5.25 -20.34
C ALA A 67 1.07 6.33 -19.36
N GLN A 68 0.22 5.96 -18.39
CA GLN A 68 -0.27 6.87 -17.35
C GLN A 68 0.85 7.37 -16.43
N LEU A 69 1.84 6.51 -16.14
CA LEU A 69 2.98 6.87 -15.29
C LEU A 69 4.03 7.69 -16.04
N ALA A 70 4.15 7.52 -17.36
CA ALA A 70 5.10 8.27 -18.18
C ALA A 70 4.70 9.75 -18.36
N THR A 71 3.40 10.05 -18.38
CA THR A 71 2.90 11.42 -18.53
C THR A 71 2.86 12.22 -17.23
N GLY A 72 2.95 11.57 -16.05
CA GLY A 72 2.91 12.25 -14.73
C GLY A 72 1.62 13.01 -14.40
N GLN A 73 0.71 13.14 -15.36
CA GLN A 73 -0.55 13.89 -15.25
C GLN A 73 -1.73 13.01 -15.61
N LEU A 74 -2.30 12.33 -14.62
CA LEU A 74 -3.69 11.92 -14.75
C LEU A 74 -4.55 13.18 -14.66
N ALA A 75 -5.46 13.39 -15.61
CA ALA A 75 -6.45 14.44 -15.44
C ALA A 75 -7.15 14.28 -14.08
N ALA A 76 -7.34 15.37 -13.33
CA ALA A 76 -7.84 15.33 -11.95
C ALA A 76 -9.12 14.49 -11.79
N GLY A 77 -10.00 14.49 -12.80
CA GLY A 77 -11.21 13.67 -12.82
C GLY A 77 -10.93 12.17 -12.90
N HIS A 78 -9.91 11.75 -13.63
CA HIS A 78 -9.54 10.34 -13.74
C HIS A 78 -8.95 9.82 -12.40
N LEU A 79 -8.10 10.60 -11.76
CA LEU A 79 -7.54 10.27 -10.45
C LEU A 79 -8.63 10.17 -9.37
N ALA A 80 -9.62 11.07 -9.40
CA ALA A 80 -10.76 11.04 -8.49
C ALA A 80 -11.62 9.78 -8.68
N ALA A 81 -11.89 9.39 -9.93
CA ALA A 81 -12.63 8.16 -10.25
C ALA A 81 -11.86 6.90 -9.82
N GLU A 82 -10.54 6.86 -10.07
CA GLU A 82 -9.66 5.78 -9.63
C GLU A 82 -9.65 5.64 -8.10
N LEU A 83 -9.55 6.76 -7.37
CA LEU A 83 -9.59 6.78 -5.91
C LEU A 83 -10.96 6.31 -5.38
N ALA A 84 -12.06 6.72 -6.01
CA ALA A 84 -13.38 6.29 -5.61
C ALA A 84 -13.57 4.77 -5.79
N ALA A 85 -13.08 4.21 -6.89
CA ALA A 85 -13.07 2.77 -7.13
C ALA A 85 -12.18 2.02 -6.11
N ALA A 86 -10.99 2.56 -5.83
CA ALA A 86 -10.08 2.01 -4.82
C ALA A 86 -10.71 1.98 -3.41
N ARG A 87 -11.46 3.02 -3.04
CA ARG A 87 -12.18 3.07 -1.76
C ARG A 87 -13.26 2.00 -1.66
N ARG A 88 -14.01 1.75 -2.76
CA ARG A 88 -15.02 0.68 -2.79
C ARG A 88 -14.37 -0.69 -2.70
N ALA A 89 -13.31 -0.93 -3.47
CA ALA A 89 -12.55 -2.17 -3.40
C ALA A 89 -11.99 -2.42 -1.98
N ALA A 90 -11.38 -1.41 -1.35
CA ALA A 90 -10.86 -1.53 0.01
C ALA A 90 -11.94 -1.88 1.03
N ALA A 91 -13.14 -1.29 0.92
CA ALA A 91 -14.27 -1.60 1.80
C ALA A 91 -14.79 -3.02 1.58
N ARG A 92 -14.97 -3.45 0.31
CA ARG A 92 -15.41 -4.80 -0.05
C ARG A 92 -14.40 -5.85 0.45
N GLU A 93 -13.13 -5.72 0.11
CA GLU A 93 -12.07 -6.66 0.51
C GLU A 93 -11.92 -6.73 2.05
N THR A 94 -12.07 -5.60 2.75
CA THR A 94 -12.06 -5.59 4.22
C THR A 94 -13.22 -6.41 4.79
N SER A 95 -14.39 -6.34 4.17
CA SER A 95 -15.53 -7.15 4.57
C SER A 95 -15.33 -8.65 4.26
N GLU A 96 -14.77 -8.97 3.09
CA GLU A 96 -14.54 -10.34 2.66
C GLU A 96 -13.42 -11.02 3.46
N GLU A 97 -12.29 -10.34 3.67
CA GLU A 97 -11.10 -10.89 4.31
C GLU A 97 -11.12 -10.83 5.84
N ALA A 98 -11.78 -9.84 6.44
CA ALA A 98 -11.74 -9.55 7.87
C ALA A 98 -13.11 -9.48 8.56
N GLY A 99 -14.22 -9.58 7.82
CA GLY A 99 -15.58 -9.47 8.35
C GLY A 99 -15.95 -8.07 8.87
N LEU A 100 -15.14 -7.05 8.57
CA LEU A 100 -15.34 -5.69 9.06
C LEU A 100 -16.09 -4.84 8.04
N THR A 101 -17.12 -4.14 8.48
CA THR A 101 -17.84 -3.16 7.67
C THR A 101 -17.27 -1.77 7.88
N ILE A 102 -16.71 -1.16 6.83
CA ILE A 102 -16.14 0.18 6.86
C ILE A 102 -16.78 1.09 5.80
N ASP A 103 -16.83 2.39 6.08
CA ASP A 103 -17.19 3.38 5.06
C ASP A 103 -15.95 3.70 4.19
N GLY A 104 -15.95 3.22 2.97
CA GLY A 104 -14.88 3.51 2.02
C GLY A 104 -14.69 5.01 1.75
N ALA A 105 -15.76 5.83 1.81
CA ALA A 105 -15.66 7.26 1.59
C ALA A 105 -14.88 7.98 2.72
N ALA A 106 -14.90 7.44 3.93
CA ALA A 106 -14.16 7.96 5.07
C ALA A 106 -12.65 7.63 5.04
N LEU A 107 -12.20 6.76 4.13
CA LEU A 107 -10.79 6.41 4.01
C LEU A 107 -9.98 7.57 3.40
N THR A 108 -8.90 7.94 4.06
CA THR A 108 -7.95 8.98 3.62
C THR A 108 -6.85 8.36 2.75
N PRO A 109 -6.60 8.87 1.52
CA PRO A 109 -5.52 8.35 0.69
C PRO A 109 -4.15 8.68 1.31
N LEU A 110 -3.32 7.66 1.52
CA LEU A 110 -1.99 7.78 2.12
C LEU A 110 -0.88 7.70 1.07
N ALA A 111 -0.96 6.71 0.19
CA ALA A 111 0.07 6.48 -0.82
C ALA A 111 -0.47 5.67 -2.01
N ARG A 112 0.25 5.74 -3.14
CA ARG A 112 0.10 4.85 -4.30
C ARG A 112 1.39 4.08 -4.51
N TRP A 113 1.30 2.76 -4.54
CA TRP A 113 2.44 1.88 -4.77
C TRP A 113 2.44 1.32 -6.17
N CYS A 114 3.52 1.56 -6.90
CA CYS A 114 3.74 1.05 -8.24
C CYS A 114 4.98 0.13 -8.24
N PRO A 115 4.80 -1.18 -8.40
CA PRO A 115 5.90 -2.12 -8.49
C PRO A 115 6.78 -1.83 -9.72
N PRO A 116 8.05 -2.30 -9.73
CA PRO A 116 8.94 -2.14 -10.86
C PRO A 116 8.38 -2.83 -12.11
N VAL A 117 8.81 -2.36 -13.28
CA VAL A 117 8.38 -2.92 -14.58
C VAL A 117 8.76 -4.39 -14.76
N THR A 118 9.78 -4.84 -14.04
CA THR A 118 10.26 -6.23 -14.04
C THR A 118 9.43 -7.18 -13.18
N ALA A 119 8.50 -6.67 -12.37
CA ALA A 119 7.65 -7.51 -11.54
C ALA A 119 6.69 -8.35 -12.40
N PRO A 120 6.56 -9.67 -12.16
CA PRO A 120 5.72 -10.56 -12.98
C PRO A 120 4.22 -10.24 -12.87
N ARG A 121 3.81 -9.63 -11.78
CA ARG A 121 2.46 -9.09 -11.56
C ARG A 121 2.58 -7.70 -10.99
N ARG A 122 1.92 -6.73 -11.62
CA ARG A 122 1.99 -5.32 -11.23
C ARG A 122 0.63 -4.86 -10.74
N PHE A 123 0.54 -4.65 -9.43
CA PHE A 123 -0.61 -4.02 -8.79
C PHE A 123 -0.28 -2.55 -8.51
N LEU A 124 -1.00 -1.63 -9.12
CA LEU A 124 -0.96 -0.23 -8.72
C LEU A 124 -1.92 -0.08 -7.53
N THR A 125 -1.34 -0.05 -6.32
CA THR A 125 -2.11 -0.19 -5.09
C THR A 125 -2.25 1.14 -4.37
N TRP A 126 -3.49 1.55 -4.11
CA TRP A 126 -3.79 2.60 -3.17
C TRP A 126 -3.68 2.08 -1.74
N MET A 127 -2.93 2.78 -0.88
CA MET A 127 -2.99 2.62 0.58
C MET A 127 -3.92 3.68 1.13
N LEU A 128 -4.98 3.25 1.80
CA LEU A 128 -6.06 4.08 2.30
C LEU A 128 -6.14 3.94 3.82
N LEU A 129 -5.93 5.04 4.53
CA LEU A 129 -5.90 5.08 5.99
C LEU A 129 -7.30 5.33 6.55
N GLY A 130 -7.70 4.58 7.57
CA GLY A 130 -8.97 4.77 8.24
C GLY A 130 -8.99 4.33 9.69
N ARG A 131 -9.99 4.79 10.42
CA ARG A 131 -10.29 4.28 11.76
C ARG A 131 -11.00 2.93 11.65
N ALA A 132 -10.56 1.95 12.42
CA ALA A 132 -11.24 0.67 12.51
C ALA A 132 -12.62 0.83 13.16
N PRO A 133 -13.63 0.06 12.71
CA PRO A 133 -14.91 -0.02 13.39
C PRO A 133 -14.76 -0.79 14.74
N ASP A 134 -15.71 -0.59 15.65
CA ASP A 134 -15.78 -1.36 16.89
C ASP A 134 -16.48 -2.71 16.62
N GLN A 135 -15.79 -3.58 15.92
CA GLN A 135 -16.24 -4.92 15.50
C GLN A 135 -15.11 -5.93 15.69
N ASP A 136 -15.48 -7.18 15.93
CA ASP A 136 -14.51 -8.27 15.97
C ASP A 136 -14.09 -8.69 14.57
N VAL A 137 -12.80 -8.99 14.41
CA VAL A 137 -12.26 -9.48 13.14
C VAL A 137 -12.59 -10.96 12.99
N VAL A 138 -13.20 -11.31 11.87
CA VAL A 138 -13.50 -12.68 11.48
C VAL A 138 -12.87 -12.94 10.11
N VAL A 139 -11.76 -13.68 10.09
CA VAL A 139 -11.06 -14.00 8.83
C VAL A 139 -11.82 -15.04 8.02
N ASP A 140 -11.70 -14.97 6.69
CA ASP A 140 -12.40 -15.86 5.74
C ASP A 140 -11.92 -17.32 5.80
N GLY A 141 -10.72 -17.59 6.36
CA GLY A 141 -10.11 -18.91 6.49
C GLY A 141 -9.60 -19.51 5.18
N GLY A 142 -9.80 -18.86 4.04
CA GLY A 142 -9.37 -19.28 2.71
C GLY A 142 -8.11 -18.56 2.26
N GLU A 143 -8.25 -17.29 1.92
CA GLU A 143 -7.12 -16.43 1.53
C GLU A 143 -6.36 -15.89 2.73
N ILE A 144 -7.06 -15.58 3.80
CA ILE A 144 -6.53 -15.09 5.07
C ILE A 144 -6.67 -16.19 6.14
N THR A 145 -5.59 -16.48 6.84
CA THR A 145 -5.52 -17.56 7.83
C THR A 145 -5.43 -17.07 9.27
N ASP A 146 -5.09 -15.81 9.47
CA ASP A 146 -4.90 -15.23 10.80
C ASP A 146 -5.01 -13.71 10.73
N HIS A 147 -5.23 -13.05 11.88
CA HIS A 147 -5.20 -11.60 11.99
C HIS A 147 -4.46 -11.16 13.25
N ARG A 148 -3.95 -9.95 13.23
CA ARG A 148 -3.29 -9.36 14.41
C ARG A 148 -3.52 -7.86 14.45
N TRP A 149 -3.91 -7.37 15.61
CA TRP A 149 -3.78 -5.98 15.99
C TRP A 149 -2.41 -5.78 16.62
N VAL A 150 -1.60 -4.89 16.08
CA VAL A 150 -0.22 -4.71 16.51
C VAL A 150 0.19 -3.25 16.40
N ARG A 151 0.98 -2.76 17.34
CA ARG A 151 1.59 -1.44 17.19
C ARG A 151 2.59 -1.43 16.03
N PRO A 152 2.63 -0.37 15.21
CA PRO A 152 3.53 -0.31 14.05
C PRO A 152 4.99 -0.64 14.42
N ALA A 153 5.54 -0.04 15.48
CA ALA A 153 6.90 -0.32 15.93
C ALA A 153 7.13 -1.80 16.35
N GLN A 154 6.12 -2.43 16.95
CA GLN A 154 6.21 -3.86 17.32
C GLN A 154 6.17 -4.76 16.07
N ALA A 155 5.38 -4.40 15.06
CA ALA A 155 5.36 -5.16 13.82
C ALA A 155 6.72 -5.10 13.08
N LEU A 156 7.35 -3.92 13.07
CA LEU A 156 8.71 -3.75 12.50
C LEU A 156 9.73 -4.60 13.26
N HIS A 157 9.70 -4.54 14.59
CA HIS A 157 10.58 -5.37 15.44
C HIS A 157 10.33 -6.87 15.21
N GLY A 158 9.07 -7.31 15.20
CA GLY A 158 8.71 -8.72 14.92
C GLY A 158 9.18 -9.20 13.55
N ARG A 159 9.22 -8.32 12.55
CA ARG A 159 9.84 -8.64 11.26
C ARG A 159 11.35 -8.90 11.40
N ASP A 160 12.07 -8.08 12.14
CA ASP A 160 13.51 -8.23 12.33
C ASP A 160 13.86 -9.48 13.17
N GLN A 161 12.94 -9.93 14.02
CA GLN A 161 13.03 -11.21 14.75
C GLN A 161 12.58 -12.43 13.91
N GLY A 162 12.10 -12.23 12.66
CA GLY A 162 11.60 -13.31 11.80
C GLY A 162 10.21 -13.83 12.18
N GLU A 163 9.49 -13.14 13.06
CA GLU A 163 8.12 -13.50 13.50
C GLU A 163 7.07 -13.09 12.48
N LEU A 164 7.32 -11.99 11.77
CA LEU A 164 6.44 -11.43 10.75
C LEU A 164 7.15 -11.33 9.41
N GLU A 165 6.56 -11.87 8.37
CA GLU A 165 6.99 -11.61 6.99
C GLU A 165 6.25 -10.40 6.45
N LEU A 166 6.95 -9.32 6.12
CA LEU A 166 6.39 -8.07 5.63
C LEU A 166 6.85 -7.77 4.20
N MET A 167 5.94 -7.25 3.39
CA MET A 167 6.26 -6.68 2.08
C MET A 167 6.73 -5.23 2.21
N PRO A 168 7.57 -4.71 1.29
CA PRO A 168 8.06 -3.33 1.36
C PRO A 168 6.98 -2.26 1.54
N PRO A 169 5.83 -2.30 0.83
CA PRO A 169 4.73 -1.35 1.07
C PRO A 169 4.20 -1.38 2.50
N THR A 170 3.99 -2.58 3.05
CA THR A 170 3.51 -2.74 4.43
C THR A 170 4.55 -2.21 5.42
N TRP A 171 5.82 -2.55 5.21
CA TRP A 171 6.91 -2.14 6.11
C TRP A 171 7.08 -0.61 6.16
N VAL A 172 7.13 0.06 4.99
CA VAL A 172 7.30 1.54 4.94
C VAL A 172 6.08 2.25 5.52
N THR A 173 4.86 1.73 5.27
CA THR A 173 3.65 2.28 5.88
C THR A 173 3.68 2.14 7.40
N LEU A 174 4.09 0.98 7.94
CA LEU A 174 4.25 0.78 9.37
C LEU A 174 5.32 1.71 9.96
N TRP A 175 6.43 1.92 9.25
CA TRP A 175 7.48 2.84 9.67
C TRP A 175 6.94 4.28 9.81
N ALA A 176 6.20 4.76 8.84
CA ALA A 176 5.57 6.08 8.90
C ALA A 176 4.55 6.17 10.05
N LEU A 177 3.73 5.14 10.23
CA LEU A 177 2.71 5.11 11.28
C LEU A 177 3.31 5.04 12.70
N ALA A 178 4.52 4.52 12.86
CA ALA A 178 5.18 4.41 14.17
C ALA A 178 5.50 5.77 14.82
N ALA A 179 5.47 6.87 14.06
CA ALA A 179 5.72 8.21 14.56
C ALA A 179 4.48 8.89 15.17
N HIS A 180 3.27 8.31 14.99
CA HIS A 180 2.02 8.94 15.40
C HIS A 180 1.61 8.54 16.81
N ALA A 181 1.11 9.52 17.57
CA ALA A 181 0.69 9.33 18.95
C ALA A 181 -0.66 8.59 19.06
N ASP A 182 -1.58 8.86 18.12
CA ASP A 182 -2.92 8.27 18.06
C ASP A 182 -3.47 8.26 16.63
N VAL A 183 -4.67 7.70 16.46
CA VAL A 183 -5.33 7.59 15.15
C VAL A 183 -5.70 8.96 14.58
N ALA A 184 -6.07 9.93 15.40
CA ALA A 184 -6.45 11.27 14.95
C ALA A 184 -5.24 12.02 14.36
N ASP A 185 -4.07 11.92 15.01
CA ASP A 185 -2.80 12.47 14.52
C ASP A 185 -2.40 11.85 13.17
N ALA A 186 -2.48 10.52 13.05
CA ALA A 186 -2.17 9.84 11.79
C ALA A 186 -3.09 10.27 10.65
N LEU A 187 -4.40 10.35 10.89
CA LEU A 187 -5.39 10.79 9.90
C LEU A 187 -5.20 12.26 9.51
N ALA A 188 -4.94 13.15 10.49
CA ALA A 188 -4.69 14.56 10.24
C ALA A 188 -3.44 14.76 9.37
N THR A 189 -2.36 14.03 9.67
CA THR A 189 -1.12 14.07 8.88
C THR A 189 -1.37 13.57 7.45
N ALA A 190 -2.07 12.45 7.29
CA ALA A 190 -2.39 11.93 5.96
C ALA A 190 -3.29 12.87 5.15
N ALA A 191 -4.22 13.58 5.79
CA ALA A 191 -5.11 14.53 5.12
C ALA A 191 -4.41 15.85 4.74
N ALA A 192 -3.32 16.21 5.40
CA ALA A 192 -2.59 17.46 5.19
C ALA A 192 -1.68 17.45 3.94
N ALA A 193 -1.40 16.28 3.36
CA ALA A 193 -0.50 16.13 2.23
C ALA A 193 -1.16 15.30 1.10
N PRO A 194 -0.78 15.54 -0.17
CA PRO A 194 -1.20 14.66 -1.25
C PRO A 194 -0.62 13.25 -1.06
N PRO A 195 -1.34 12.20 -1.52
CA PRO A 195 -0.86 10.83 -1.40
C PRO A 195 0.46 10.65 -2.17
N GLU A 196 1.44 10.05 -1.51
CA GLU A 196 2.76 9.84 -2.09
C GLU A 196 2.77 8.72 -3.14
N LEU A 197 3.51 8.93 -4.23
CA LEU A 197 3.69 7.92 -5.29
C LEU A 197 5.01 7.17 -5.11
N PHE A 198 4.95 5.91 -4.72
CA PHE A 198 6.08 4.99 -4.62
C PHE A 198 6.26 4.20 -5.92
N LYS A 199 6.86 4.80 -6.95
CA LYS A 199 7.27 4.07 -8.16
C LYS A 199 8.63 3.43 -7.91
N THR A 200 8.63 2.13 -7.63
CA THR A 200 9.80 1.42 -7.10
C THR A 200 10.82 1.08 -8.17
N GLN A 201 12.09 1.40 -7.91
CA GLN A 201 13.25 0.86 -8.61
C GLN A 201 14.07 0.00 -7.64
N PHE A 202 14.43 -1.23 -8.07
CA PHE A 202 15.27 -2.12 -7.28
C PHE A 202 16.67 -2.20 -7.85
N SER A 203 17.66 -2.34 -6.95
CA SER A 203 19.03 -2.72 -7.29
C SER A 203 19.50 -3.83 -6.36
N GLN A 204 20.29 -4.75 -6.90
CA GLN A 204 21.02 -5.72 -6.09
C GLN A 204 22.14 -4.99 -5.35
N VAL A 205 22.31 -5.30 -4.08
CA VAL A 205 23.40 -4.82 -3.24
C VAL A 205 23.99 -5.99 -2.45
N PRO A 206 25.21 -5.88 -1.92
CA PRO A 206 25.74 -6.93 -1.04
C PRO A 206 24.81 -7.20 0.14
N GLY A 207 24.40 -8.45 0.31
CA GLY A 207 23.51 -8.89 1.39
C GLY A 207 22.02 -8.57 1.21
N GLY A 208 21.57 -8.24 -0.02
CA GLY A 208 20.13 -8.04 -0.25
C GLY A 208 19.75 -7.14 -1.41
N LEU A 209 18.69 -6.38 -1.21
CA LEU A 209 18.10 -5.47 -2.20
C LEU A 209 18.03 -4.04 -1.65
N LEU A 210 18.10 -3.10 -2.56
CA LEU A 210 17.84 -1.69 -2.31
C LEU A 210 16.65 -1.23 -3.16
N ALA A 211 15.58 -0.77 -2.51
CA ALA A 211 14.48 -0.08 -3.18
C ALA A 211 14.69 1.44 -3.10
N ARG A 212 14.46 2.14 -4.20
CA ARG A 212 14.52 3.61 -4.29
C ARG A 212 13.24 4.16 -4.89
N TRP A 213 12.94 5.41 -4.50
CA TRP A 213 11.79 6.15 -5.01
C TRP A 213 12.18 7.58 -5.37
N HIS A 214 11.26 8.28 -6.03
CA HIS A 214 11.43 9.69 -6.37
C HIS A 214 11.82 10.50 -5.13
N GLY A 215 12.78 11.41 -5.28
CA GLY A 215 13.39 12.16 -4.18
C GLY A 215 14.71 11.55 -3.66
N ASP A 216 15.11 10.38 -4.13
CA ASP A 216 16.44 9.82 -3.87
C ASP A 216 17.44 10.29 -4.94
N GLU A 217 18.68 10.65 -4.57
CA GLU A 217 19.68 11.15 -5.53
C GLU A 217 20.06 10.14 -6.62
N GLU A 218 19.96 8.84 -6.31
CA GLU A 218 20.27 7.77 -7.24
C GLU A 218 19.02 7.24 -7.98
N TYR A 219 17.85 7.83 -7.75
CA TYR A 219 16.63 7.50 -8.49
C TYR A 219 16.62 8.24 -9.83
N GLU A 220 16.48 7.48 -10.92
CA GLU A 220 16.41 8.06 -12.26
C GLU A 220 15.11 8.85 -12.45
N SER A 221 15.17 10.16 -12.34
CA SER A 221 14.03 11.07 -12.51
C SER A 221 14.44 12.36 -13.20
N THR A 222 13.45 13.07 -13.76
CA THR A 222 13.65 14.43 -14.29
C THR A 222 12.60 15.35 -13.65
N PRO A 223 13.00 16.36 -12.89
CA PRO A 223 14.39 16.70 -12.52
C PRO A 223 15.00 15.65 -11.56
N ALA A 224 16.33 15.54 -11.56
CA ALA A 224 17.05 14.72 -10.59
C ALA A 224 16.93 15.32 -9.17
N ALA A 225 16.96 14.45 -8.17
CA ALA A 225 17.00 14.90 -6.77
C ALA A 225 18.35 15.55 -6.43
N PRO A 226 18.41 16.47 -5.44
CA PRO A 226 19.66 17.11 -5.04
C PRO A 226 20.65 16.08 -4.46
N PRO A 227 21.96 16.36 -4.56
CA PRO A 227 23.00 15.51 -3.97
C PRO A 227 22.76 15.28 -2.47
N GLY A 228 22.93 14.05 -2.00
CA GLY A 228 22.70 13.66 -0.61
C GLY A 228 21.26 13.35 -0.26
N ALA A 229 20.30 13.61 -1.15
CA ALA A 229 18.90 13.26 -0.90
C ALA A 229 18.70 11.74 -0.82
N ARG A 230 17.91 11.29 0.13
CA ARG A 230 17.61 9.88 0.38
C ARG A 230 16.10 9.64 0.41
N HIS A 231 15.68 8.63 -0.33
CA HIS A 231 14.34 8.06 -0.27
C HIS A 231 14.42 6.59 -0.67
N ARG A 232 14.91 5.76 0.25
CA ARG A 232 15.29 4.38 -0.04
C ARG A 232 15.03 3.43 1.11
N LEU A 233 14.81 2.17 0.78
CA LEU A 233 14.70 1.06 1.73
C LEU A 233 15.80 0.05 1.44
N TRP A 234 16.70 -0.14 2.37
CA TRP A 234 17.65 -1.23 2.42
C TRP A 234 16.96 -2.47 2.97
N MET A 235 16.88 -3.52 2.18
CA MET A 235 16.31 -4.82 2.53
C MET A 235 17.42 -5.83 2.61
N LEU A 236 18.22 -5.77 3.69
CA LEU A 236 19.39 -6.61 3.89
C LEU A 236 19.06 -7.81 4.76
N ASP A 237 19.85 -8.87 4.64
CA ASP A 237 19.78 -10.05 5.51
C ASP A 237 19.99 -9.68 6.99
N SER A 238 20.76 -8.60 7.26
CA SER A 238 21.03 -8.08 8.60
C SER A 238 19.88 -7.23 9.18
N GLY A 239 18.84 -6.94 8.42
CA GLY A 239 17.71 -6.10 8.80
C GLY A 239 17.35 -5.08 7.73
N TRP A 240 16.15 -4.50 7.86
CA TRP A 240 15.66 -3.47 6.93
C TRP A 240 15.85 -2.08 7.53
N ARG A 241 16.23 -1.12 6.68
CA ARG A 241 16.45 0.26 7.09
C ARG A 241 15.92 1.21 6.02
N TYR A 242 15.06 2.13 6.44
CA TYR A 242 14.53 3.18 5.58
C TYR A 242 15.26 4.50 5.83
N GLU A 243 15.65 5.16 4.75
CA GLU A 243 16.29 6.46 4.77
C GLU A 243 15.44 7.44 3.97
N ARG A 244 15.10 8.55 4.61
CA ARG A 244 14.38 9.63 3.98
C ARG A 244 14.93 10.96 4.48
N THR A 245 15.38 11.82 3.55
CA THR A 245 15.66 13.23 3.80
C THR A 245 14.43 14.01 3.40
N GLY A 246 13.85 14.76 4.33
CA GLY A 246 12.67 15.62 4.13
C GLY A 246 13.04 16.98 3.60
#